data_6c78e9ab334712a72b5a525e17ea78c3
#
_entry.id   6c78e9ab334712a72b5a525e17ea78c3
#
_cell.length_a   1.000
_cell.length_b   1.000
_cell.length_c   1.000
_cell.angle_alpha   90.00
_cell.angle_beta   90.00
_cell.angle_gamma   90.00
#
_symmetry.space_group_name_H-M   'P 1'
#
loop_
_entity.id
_entity.type
_entity.pdbx_description
1 polymer ?
#
loop_
_entity_poly.entity_id
_entity_poly.type
_entity_poly.pdbx_seq_one_letter_code
_entity_poly.pdbx_strand_id
1 'polypeptide(L)'
;METVPQDVVRLLGPSEQVQLYIKQKIYHPKINVESVVLTSQRIILRHPRDLGLKKDYTDYSYTDIANAILDKGIMRSTVKCVLRFGGDALMLNDLPNDQAQKAYGIIRENLVRYQTPFIAGYPAMQPMQPVMAPVMQQQATPSSAAAGGVVCKKCGQKSPPGTRFCGSCGSQL
;
A
#
# COMPACT_ATOMS: atom_id res chain seq x y z
N MET A 1 -5.59 -24.70 14.29
CA MET A 1 -5.04 -23.33 14.28
C MET A 1 -3.79 -23.36 15.16
N GLU A 2 -2.65 -22.92 14.65
CA GLU A 2 -1.44 -22.84 15.48
C GLU A 2 -1.60 -21.71 16.49
N THR A 3 -1.26 -21.99 17.74
CA THR A 3 -1.42 -21.03 18.84
C THR A 3 -0.27 -20.03 18.81
N VAL A 4 -0.57 -18.75 18.89
CA VAL A 4 0.45 -17.69 18.98
C VAL A 4 1.26 -17.87 20.28
N PRO A 5 2.58 -17.85 20.23
CA PRO A 5 3.42 -17.98 21.42
C PRO A 5 3.19 -16.83 22.40
N GLN A 6 3.21 -17.15 23.71
CA GLN A 6 2.98 -16.18 24.78
C GLN A 6 4.01 -15.02 24.79
N ASP A 7 5.24 -15.30 24.36
CA ASP A 7 6.29 -14.29 24.22
C ASP A 7 5.94 -13.22 23.19
N VAL A 8 5.29 -13.60 22.07
CA VAL A 8 4.81 -12.64 21.07
C VAL A 8 3.62 -11.85 21.60
N VAL A 9 2.70 -12.51 22.29
CA VAL A 9 1.51 -11.83 22.86
C VAL A 9 1.91 -10.70 23.82
N ARG A 10 3.01 -10.87 24.57
CA ARG A 10 3.53 -9.85 25.50
C ARG A 10 4.18 -8.64 24.79
N LEU A 11 4.53 -8.77 23.53
CA LEU A 11 5.12 -7.68 22.73
C LEU A 11 4.04 -6.81 22.06
N LEU A 12 2.80 -7.26 22.05
CA LEU A 12 1.72 -6.55 21.39
C LEU A 12 1.32 -5.30 22.16
N GLY A 13 1.02 -4.23 21.44
CA GLY A 13 0.45 -3.02 21.98
C GLY A 13 -1.01 -3.23 22.44
N PRO A 14 -1.56 -2.31 23.27
CA PRO A 14 -2.90 -2.46 23.85
C PRO A 14 -4.04 -2.54 22.82
N SER A 15 -3.85 -1.96 21.63
CA SER A 15 -4.82 -2.00 20.52
C SER A 15 -4.36 -2.90 19.36
N GLU A 16 -3.23 -3.60 19.51
CA GLU A 16 -2.63 -4.42 18.46
C GLU A 16 -3.22 -5.84 18.49
N GLN A 17 -3.71 -6.31 17.36
CA GLN A 17 -4.33 -7.63 17.23
C GLN A 17 -3.55 -8.50 16.25
N VAL A 18 -3.36 -9.77 16.59
CA VAL A 18 -2.78 -10.75 15.67
C VAL A 18 -3.81 -11.13 14.63
N GLN A 19 -3.49 -10.93 13.36
CA GLN A 19 -4.31 -11.30 12.21
C GLN A 19 -3.92 -12.65 11.62
N LEU A 20 -2.62 -12.99 11.65
CA LEU A 20 -2.13 -14.26 11.14
C LEU A 20 -0.83 -14.65 11.85
N TYR A 21 -0.72 -15.92 12.21
CA TYR A 21 0.50 -16.53 12.72
C TYR A 21 0.93 -17.66 11.79
N ILE A 22 2.17 -17.60 11.31
CA ILE A 22 2.76 -18.58 10.41
C ILE A 22 4.04 -19.09 11.03
N LYS A 23 4.12 -20.41 11.24
CA LYS A 23 5.33 -21.10 11.64
C LYS A 23 6.03 -21.60 10.38
N GLN A 24 7.22 -21.10 10.08
CA GLN A 24 8.01 -21.59 8.96
C GLN A 24 8.61 -22.94 9.32
N LYS A 25 8.27 -23.98 8.55
CA LYS A 25 8.92 -25.29 8.65
C LYS A 25 10.12 -25.27 7.72
N ILE A 26 11.31 -25.13 8.29
CA ILE A 26 12.55 -25.27 7.52
C ILE A 26 12.80 -26.78 7.32
N TYR A 27 12.88 -27.22 6.07
CA TYR A 27 13.11 -28.64 5.73
C TYR A 27 14.55 -29.12 5.97
N HIS A 28 15.43 -28.25 6.42
CA HIS A 28 16.78 -28.63 6.86
C HIS A 28 16.84 -28.77 8.38
N PRO A 29 17.73 -29.64 8.92
CA PRO A 29 17.86 -29.88 10.35
C PRO A 29 18.49 -28.68 11.08
N LYS A 30 18.12 -27.47 10.72
CA LYS A 30 18.44 -26.26 11.47
C LYS A 30 17.43 -26.10 12.59
N ILE A 31 17.95 -26.05 13.79
CA ILE A 31 17.25 -25.96 15.07
C ILE A 31 16.39 -24.67 15.18
N ASN A 32 16.58 -23.71 14.29
CA ASN A 32 15.90 -22.42 14.32
C ASN A 32 14.62 -22.46 13.47
N VAL A 33 13.48 -22.47 14.14
CA VAL A 33 12.18 -22.30 13.50
C VAL A 33 11.87 -20.81 13.45
N GLU A 34 11.87 -20.25 12.26
CA GLU A 34 11.39 -18.90 12.05
C GLU A 34 9.86 -18.88 12.07
N SER A 35 9.28 -17.90 12.69
CA SER A 35 7.85 -17.66 12.63
C SER A 35 7.56 -16.21 12.28
N VAL A 36 6.47 -16.01 11.53
CA VAL A 36 5.99 -14.71 11.09
C VAL A 36 4.65 -14.45 11.75
N VAL A 37 4.51 -13.28 12.35
CA VAL A 37 3.27 -12.81 12.94
C VAL A 37 2.84 -11.53 12.23
N LEU A 38 1.69 -11.57 11.60
CA LEU A 38 1.05 -10.39 11.02
C LEU A 38 0.07 -9.83 12.04
N THR A 39 0.27 -8.59 12.43
CA THR A 39 -0.63 -7.88 13.33
C THR A 39 -1.43 -6.82 12.57
N SER A 40 -2.28 -6.11 13.26
CA SER A 40 -3.00 -4.96 12.70
C SER A 40 -2.09 -3.74 12.44
N GLN A 41 -0.85 -3.71 12.97
CA GLN A 41 0.04 -2.53 12.91
C GLN A 41 1.39 -2.81 12.24
N ARG A 42 1.91 -4.04 12.36
CA ARG A 42 3.27 -4.41 11.90
C ARG A 42 3.38 -5.89 11.57
N ILE A 43 4.50 -6.24 10.95
CA ILE A 43 4.94 -7.62 10.71
C ILE A 43 6.04 -7.91 11.71
N ILE A 44 5.91 -8.96 12.52
CA ILE A 44 6.90 -9.38 13.50
C ILE A 44 7.53 -10.69 13.02
N LEU A 45 8.84 -10.70 12.86
CA LEU A 45 9.64 -11.89 12.63
C LEU A 45 10.24 -12.36 13.93
N ARG A 46 10.09 -13.65 14.23
CA ARG A 46 10.66 -14.28 15.41
C ARG A 46 11.73 -15.26 14.99
N HIS A 47 12.96 -15.01 15.42
CA HIS A 47 14.13 -15.82 15.16
C HIS A 47 14.64 -16.41 16.47
N PRO A 48 14.26 -17.65 16.84
CA PRO A 48 14.85 -18.30 18.00
C PRO A 48 16.32 -18.60 17.73
N ARG A 49 17.22 -18.18 18.61
CA ARG A 49 18.66 -18.47 18.60
C ARG A 49 19.03 -19.39 19.76
N ASP A 50 20.22 -19.96 19.68
CA ASP A 50 20.83 -20.76 20.75
C ASP A 50 19.89 -21.87 21.27
N LEU A 51 19.42 -22.75 20.37
CA LEU A 51 18.52 -23.86 20.71
C LEU A 51 17.18 -23.41 21.33
N GLY A 52 16.77 -22.15 21.05
CA GLY A 52 15.53 -21.58 21.62
C GLY A 52 15.69 -20.88 22.96
N LEU A 53 16.92 -20.84 23.52
CA LEU A 53 17.21 -20.12 24.75
C LEU A 53 17.17 -18.60 24.58
N LYS A 54 17.55 -18.11 23.40
CA LYS A 54 17.45 -16.71 23.01
C LYS A 54 16.45 -16.54 21.88
N LYS A 55 15.78 -15.41 21.84
CA LYS A 55 14.79 -15.07 20.81
C LYS A 55 15.06 -13.65 20.33
N ASP A 56 15.25 -13.50 19.03
CA ASP A 56 15.36 -12.21 18.39
C ASP A 56 14.03 -11.89 17.72
N TYR A 57 13.62 -10.65 17.86
CA TYR A 57 12.42 -10.13 17.22
C TYR A 57 12.80 -8.97 16.32
N THR A 58 12.36 -9.04 15.08
CA THR A 58 12.48 -7.93 14.14
C THR A 58 11.09 -7.55 13.69
N ASP A 59 10.74 -6.28 13.78
CA ASP A 59 9.44 -5.80 13.36
C ASP A 59 9.54 -4.76 12.26
N TYR A 60 8.53 -4.78 11.37
CA TYR A 60 8.38 -3.88 10.24
C TYR A 60 7.01 -3.25 10.29
N SER A 61 6.94 -1.95 10.52
CA SER A 61 5.69 -1.21 10.47
C SER A 61 5.12 -1.19 9.05
N TYR A 62 3.80 -1.25 8.90
CA TYR A 62 3.20 -1.10 7.57
C TYR A 62 3.43 0.28 6.96
N THR A 63 3.74 1.30 7.76
CA THR A 63 4.15 2.62 7.28
C THR A 63 5.48 2.59 6.53
N ASP A 64 6.37 1.66 6.88
CA ASP A 64 7.71 1.56 6.32
C ASP A 64 7.77 0.68 5.06
N ILE A 65 6.67 -0.03 4.78
CA ILE A 65 6.53 -0.90 3.61
C ILE A 65 5.90 -0.09 2.47
N ALA A 66 6.59 -0.03 1.32
CA ALA A 66 6.09 0.64 0.12
C ALA A 66 5.14 -0.23 -0.69
N ASN A 67 5.47 -1.52 -0.83
CA ASN A 67 4.71 -2.46 -1.63
C ASN A 67 4.93 -3.91 -1.17
N ALA A 68 3.97 -4.78 -1.46
CA ALA A 68 4.08 -6.21 -1.27
C ALA A 68 3.90 -6.93 -2.62
N ILE A 69 4.71 -7.94 -2.86
CA ILE A 69 4.72 -8.76 -4.08
C ILE A 69 4.59 -10.22 -3.65
N LEU A 70 3.66 -10.94 -4.25
CA LEU A 70 3.51 -12.37 -4.06
C LEU A 70 4.17 -13.09 -5.24
N ASP A 71 5.22 -13.85 -4.96
CA ASP A 71 5.85 -14.78 -5.90
C ASP A 71 5.32 -16.19 -5.61
N LYS A 72 4.49 -16.68 -6.52
CA LYS A 72 3.76 -17.94 -6.36
C LYS A 72 4.49 -19.07 -7.07
N GLY A 73 5.08 -19.97 -6.29
CA GLY A 73 5.63 -21.22 -6.80
C GLY A 73 4.58 -22.34 -6.87
N ILE A 74 5.00 -23.53 -7.33
CA ILE A 74 4.12 -24.69 -7.49
C ILE A 74 3.62 -25.18 -6.11
N MET A 75 4.51 -25.35 -5.14
CA MET A 75 4.17 -25.85 -3.80
C MET A 75 4.34 -24.82 -2.71
N ARG A 76 5.22 -23.85 -2.91
CA ARG A 76 5.59 -22.81 -1.95
C ARG A 76 5.65 -21.46 -2.62
N SER A 77 5.39 -20.44 -1.84
CA SER A 77 5.37 -19.05 -2.30
C SER A 77 6.24 -18.19 -1.40
N THR A 78 6.67 -17.06 -1.94
CA THR A 78 7.40 -16.03 -1.21
C THR A 78 6.61 -14.73 -1.25
N VAL A 79 6.47 -14.07 -0.09
CA VAL A 79 5.95 -12.71 -0.04
C VAL A 79 7.11 -11.76 0.18
N LYS A 80 7.35 -10.88 -0.78
CA LYS A 80 8.40 -9.86 -0.74
C LYS A 80 7.79 -8.52 -0.39
N CYS A 81 8.24 -7.89 0.69
CA CYS A 81 7.83 -6.54 1.07
C CYS A 81 8.97 -5.57 0.78
N VAL A 82 8.72 -4.60 -0.10
CA VAL A 82 9.68 -3.55 -0.46
C VAL A 82 9.57 -2.42 0.55
N LEU A 83 10.70 -1.98 1.11
CA LEU A 83 10.73 -0.90 2.09
C LEU A 83 10.76 0.48 1.41
N ARG A 84 10.16 1.51 2.06
CA ARG A 84 10.07 2.88 1.53
C ARG A 84 11.39 3.62 1.53
N PHE A 85 12.15 3.42 2.58
CA PHE A 85 13.37 4.20 2.83
C PHE A 85 14.63 3.49 2.31
N GLY A 86 14.47 2.49 1.44
CA GLY A 86 15.57 1.68 0.95
C GLY A 86 15.94 0.56 1.92
N GLY A 87 17.02 -0.15 1.62
CA GLY A 87 17.45 -1.34 2.35
C GLY A 87 16.96 -2.64 1.71
N ASP A 88 17.30 -3.75 2.34
CA ASP A 88 16.93 -5.07 1.86
C ASP A 88 15.42 -5.31 2.03
N ALA A 89 14.79 -5.83 1.00
CA ALA A 89 13.39 -6.18 1.07
C ALA A 89 13.16 -7.29 2.11
N LEU A 90 12.11 -7.14 2.90
CA LEU A 90 11.65 -8.21 3.78
C LEU A 90 11.15 -9.38 2.94
N MET A 91 11.75 -10.56 3.13
CA MET A 91 11.43 -11.78 2.40
C MET A 91 10.80 -12.81 3.33
N LEU A 92 9.53 -13.11 3.10
CA LEU A 92 8.81 -14.20 3.77
C LEU A 92 8.87 -15.43 2.84
N ASN A 93 9.96 -16.18 2.95
CA ASN A 93 10.25 -17.30 2.06
C ASN A 93 9.55 -18.60 2.51
N ASP A 94 9.43 -19.54 1.58
CA ASP A 94 9.00 -20.93 1.84
C ASP A 94 7.66 -21.09 2.56
N LEU A 95 6.73 -20.18 2.29
CA LEU A 95 5.38 -20.28 2.82
C LEU A 95 4.54 -21.28 2.01
N PRO A 96 3.69 -22.11 2.64
CA PRO A 96 2.64 -22.82 1.93
C PRO A 96 1.77 -21.83 1.14
N ASN A 97 1.36 -22.20 -0.08
CA ASN A 97 0.66 -21.31 -0.99
C ASN A 97 -0.56 -20.63 -0.36
N ASP A 98 -1.36 -21.38 0.41
CA ASP A 98 -2.55 -20.84 1.07
C ASP A 98 -2.21 -19.80 2.15
N GLN A 99 -1.15 -20.06 2.91
CA GLN A 99 -0.69 -19.12 3.95
C GLN A 99 -0.04 -17.88 3.33
N ALA A 100 0.71 -18.04 2.25
CA ALA A 100 1.30 -16.94 1.52
C ALA A 100 0.22 -16.02 0.90
N GLN A 101 -0.85 -16.58 0.33
CA GLN A 101 -1.96 -15.80 -0.19
C GLN A 101 -2.70 -15.03 0.91
N LYS A 102 -2.96 -15.68 2.06
CA LYS A 102 -3.57 -15.02 3.23
C LYS A 102 -2.68 -13.91 3.76
N ALA A 103 -1.38 -14.18 3.92
CA ALA A 103 -0.41 -13.19 4.37
C ALA A 103 -0.35 -11.99 3.43
N TYR A 104 -0.26 -12.24 2.11
CA TYR A 104 -0.27 -11.19 1.10
C TYR A 104 -1.55 -10.34 1.16
N GLY A 105 -2.73 -10.97 1.28
CA GLY A 105 -4.00 -10.27 1.40
C GLY A 105 -4.04 -9.33 2.60
N ILE A 106 -3.66 -9.84 3.78
CA ILE A 106 -3.59 -9.06 5.03
C ILE A 106 -2.60 -7.90 4.92
N ILE A 107 -1.41 -8.16 4.37
CA ILE A 107 -0.39 -7.10 4.17
C ILE A 107 -0.95 -6.02 3.25
N ARG A 108 -1.54 -6.39 2.11
CA ARG A 108 -2.12 -5.43 1.16
C ARG A 108 -3.24 -4.60 1.78
N GLU A 109 -4.12 -5.21 2.55
CA GLU A 109 -5.20 -4.50 3.25
C GLU A 109 -4.64 -3.47 4.24
N ASN A 110 -3.66 -3.89 5.06
CA ASN A 110 -3.03 -2.98 6.01
C ASN A 110 -2.23 -1.88 5.29
N LEU A 111 -1.53 -2.18 4.19
CA LEU A 111 -0.85 -1.16 3.39
C LEU A 111 -1.83 -0.09 2.88
N VAL A 112 -3.00 -0.47 2.37
CA VAL A 112 -4.02 0.48 1.95
C VAL A 112 -4.47 1.33 3.13
N ARG A 113 -4.72 0.73 4.29
CA ARG A 113 -5.15 1.43 5.51
C ARG A 113 -4.14 2.47 5.98
N TYR A 114 -2.83 2.15 5.96
CA TYR A 114 -1.77 3.03 6.46
C TYR A 114 -1.19 3.96 5.39
N GLN A 115 -1.39 3.66 4.10
CA GLN A 115 -0.90 4.49 2.99
C GLN A 115 -1.93 5.46 2.45
N THR A 116 -3.22 5.24 2.75
CA THR A 116 -4.24 6.23 2.40
C THR A 116 -3.97 7.46 3.25
N PRO A 117 -3.58 8.61 2.66
CA PRO A 117 -3.46 9.83 3.43
C PRO A 117 -4.81 10.09 4.07
N PHE A 118 -4.84 10.23 5.37
CA PHE A 118 -6.02 10.69 6.09
C PHE A 118 -6.23 12.14 5.63
N ILE A 119 -6.95 12.33 4.54
CA ILE A 119 -7.41 13.64 4.11
C ILE A 119 -8.53 14.01 5.09
N ALA A 120 -8.11 14.42 6.29
CA ALA A 120 -9.02 15.04 7.23
C ALA A 120 -9.57 16.31 6.57
N GLY A 121 -10.78 16.25 6.09
CA GLY A 121 -11.49 17.46 5.64
C GLY A 121 -12.09 17.47 4.24
N TYR A 122 -11.91 16.43 3.44
CA TYR A 122 -12.76 16.32 2.24
C TYR A 122 -13.93 15.39 2.55
N PRO A 123 -15.18 15.90 2.51
CA PRO A 123 -16.35 15.03 2.54
C PRO A 123 -16.21 14.04 1.39
N ALA A 124 -16.39 12.75 1.69
CA ALA A 124 -16.41 11.70 0.68
C ALA A 124 -17.32 12.18 -0.47
N MET A 125 -16.74 12.38 -1.64
CA MET A 125 -17.54 12.55 -2.84
C MET A 125 -18.33 11.25 -3.00
N GLN A 126 -19.59 11.30 -2.63
CA GLN A 126 -20.54 10.24 -2.96
C GLN A 126 -20.47 10.03 -4.47
N PRO A 127 -20.43 8.76 -4.95
CA PRO A 127 -20.53 8.51 -6.37
C PRO A 127 -21.81 9.20 -6.86
N MET A 128 -21.66 10.19 -7.73
CA MET A 128 -22.78 10.86 -8.38
C MET A 128 -23.60 9.79 -9.09
N GLN A 129 -24.76 9.46 -8.55
CA GLN A 129 -25.79 8.76 -9.30
C GLN A 129 -26.13 9.65 -10.51
N PRO A 130 -26.26 9.07 -11.71
CA PRO A 130 -26.71 9.84 -12.85
C PRO A 130 -28.15 10.30 -12.60
N VAL A 131 -28.27 11.53 -12.14
CA VAL A 131 -29.57 12.20 -12.05
C VAL A 131 -29.95 12.52 -13.50
N MET A 132 -30.93 11.80 -14.02
CA MET A 132 -31.61 12.23 -15.24
C MET A 132 -32.24 13.60 -14.99
N ALA A 133 -31.57 14.63 -15.44
CA ALA A 133 -32.12 15.98 -15.41
C ALA A 133 -33.17 16.14 -16.53
N PRO A 134 -34.34 16.74 -16.24
CA PRO A 134 -35.30 17.09 -17.28
C PRO A 134 -34.71 18.19 -18.14
N VAL A 135 -34.84 18.02 -19.44
CA VAL A 135 -34.48 18.99 -20.46
C VAL A 135 -35.27 20.29 -20.21
N MET A 136 -34.64 21.32 -19.64
CA MET A 136 -35.13 22.67 -19.67
C MET A 136 -34.24 23.46 -20.63
N GLN A 137 -34.86 23.88 -21.71
CA GLN A 137 -34.33 24.88 -22.64
C GLN A 137 -33.91 26.13 -21.87
N GLN A 138 -32.61 26.43 -21.85
CA GLN A 138 -32.13 27.73 -21.40
C GLN A 138 -31.69 28.56 -22.60
N GLN A 139 -32.40 29.65 -22.71
CA GLN A 139 -32.14 30.75 -23.61
C GLN A 139 -30.71 31.29 -23.48
N ALA A 140 -30.09 31.48 -24.59
CA ALA A 140 -28.84 32.18 -24.75
C ALA A 140 -28.96 33.63 -24.25
N THR A 141 -28.17 33.99 -23.27
CA THR A 141 -27.78 35.38 -23.04
C THR A 141 -26.32 35.54 -23.40
N PRO A 142 -25.94 36.48 -24.22
CA PRO A 142 -24.55 36.73 -24.54
C PRO A 142 -23.94 37.56 -23.41
N SER A 143 -23.05 36.97 -22.64
CA SER A 143 -22.16 37.76 -21.80
C SER A 143 -20.80 37.87 -22.49
N SER A 144 -20.60 39.06 -22.95
CA SER A 144 -19.35 39.67 -23.38
C SER A 144 -18.28 39.50 -22.33
N ALA A 145 -17.09 39.07 -22.70
CA ALA A 145 -15.89 39.85 -22.51
C ALA A 145 -14.62 39.01 -22.68
N ALA A 146 -13.89 39.51 -23.59
CA ALA A 146 -12.45 39.69 -23.56
C ALA A 146 -11.63 38.42 -23.43
N ALA A 147 -11.16 37.99 -24.56
CA ALA A 147 -9.97 38.56 -25.10
C ALA A 147 -8.73 37.77 -24.75
N GLY A 148 -8.12 37.27 -25.76
CA GLY A 148 -6.67 37.27 -25.76
C GLY A 148 -5.97 36.10 -25.12
N GLY A 149 -6.44 34.88 -25.36
CA GLY A 149 -5.57 33.73 -25.18
C GLY A 149 -4.47 33.73 -26.25
N VAL A 150 -3.23 33.50 -25.84
CA VAL A 150 -2.09 33.35 -26.76
C VAL A 150 -2.15 31.98 -27.38
N VAL A 151 -2.12 31.90 -28.72
CA VAL A 151 -2.08 30.61 -29.45
C VAL A 151 -0.63 30.19 -29.59
N CYS A 152 -0.31 29.00 -29.13
CA CYS A 152 1.01 28.43 -29.29
C CYS A 152 1.35 28.21 -30.76
N LYS A 153 2.44 28.82 -31.23
CA LYS A 153 2.89 28.69 -32.62
C LYS A 153 3.37 27.28 -32.97
N LYS A 154 3.69 26.48 -31.97
CA LYS A 154 4.24 25.12 -32.18
C LYS A 154 3.15 24.05 -32.24
N CYS A 155 2.11 24.11 -31.41
CA CYS A 155 1.05 23.11 -31.35
C CYS A 155 -0.37 23.61 -31.57
N GLY A 156 -0.56 24.91 -31.76
CA GLY A 156 -1.87 25.51 -32.02
C GLY A 156 -2.79 25.61 -30.80
N GLN A 157 -2.38 25.15 -29.62
CA GLN A 157 -3.19 25.18 -28.42
C GLN A 157 -3.32 26.62 -27.87
N LYS A 158 -4.54 27.00 -27.44
CA LYS A 158 -4.78 28.26 -26.76
C LYS A 158 -4.37 28.16 -25.29
N SER A 159 -3.60 29.13 -24.85
CA SER A 159 -3.16 29.25 -23.44
C SER A 159 -3.74 30.55 -22.84
N PRO A 160 -4.00 30.60 -21.53
CA PRO A 160 -4.46 31.81 -20.86
C PRO A 160 -3.49 32.97 -21.06
N PRO A 161 -3.99 34.21 -21.07
CA PRO A 161 -3.15 35.41 -21.22
C PRO A 161 -2.18 35.50 -20.03
N GLY A 162 -0.91 35.82 -20.30
CA GLY A 162 0.15 35.93 -19.27
C GLY A 162 0.94 34.67 -18.99
N THR A 163 0.63 33.53 -19.62
CA THR A 163 1.46 32.33 -19.51
C THR A 163 2.70 32.44 -20.39
N ARG A 164 3.86 32.12 -19.83
CA ARG A 164 5.16 32.15 -20.54
C ARG A 164 5.44 30.86 -21.33
N PHE A 165 4.77 29.77 -20.99
CA PHE A 165 4.97 28.47 -21.61
C PHE A 165 3.64 27.82 -21.96
N CYS A 166 3.58 27.11 -23.07
CA CYS A 166 2.41 26.34 -23.48
C CYS A 166 2.21 25.14 -22.54
N GLY A 167 1.04 25.02 -21.90
CA GLY A 167 0.73 23.91 -21.02
C GLY A 167 0.64 22.54 -21.69
N SER A 168 0.53 22.51 -23.04
CA SER A 168 0.42 21.27 -23.80
C SER A 168 1.76 20.74 -24.33
N CYS A 169 2.63 21.61 -24.85
CA CYS A 169 3.89 21.20 -25.47
C CYS A 169 5.15 21.80 -24.82
N GLY A 170 5.00 22.60 -23.76
CA GLY A 170 6.11 23.20 -23.03
C GLY A 170 6.90 24.28 -23.77
N SER A 171 6.53 24.64 -25.00
CA SER A 171 7.23 25.69 -25.75
C SER A 171 6.90 27.08 -25.20
N GLN A 172 7.85 27.99 -25.29
CA GLN A 172 7.67 29.38 -24.91
C GLN A 172 6.65 30.04 -25.86
N LEU A 173 5.72 30.83 -25.29
CA LEU A 173 4.65 31.53 -25.98
C LEU A 173 5.03 32.97 -26.33
#